data_dc679f760e57342442cdcb12564fb214
#
_entry.id   dc679f760e57342442cdcb12564fb214
#
_cell.length_a   1.000
_cell.length_b   1.000
_cell.length_c   1.000
_cell.angle_alpha   90.00
_cell.angle_beta   90.00
_cell.angle_gamma   90.00
#
_symmetry.space_group_name_H-M   'P 1'
#
loop_
_entity.id
_entity.type
_entity.pdbx_description
1 polymer ?
#
loop_
_entity_poly.entity_id
_entity_poly.type
_entity_poly.pdbx_seq_one_letter_code
_entity_poly.pdbx_strand_id
1 'polypeptide(L)'
;MVFTRLPLPEGPYYDRFPPELIGEAPTREESVAMTAIVTRTVQQWRIELTISAAVALWLFAGTALFGQSFGANVGGAVTDDSGAVVPGVTVTMTHVANGRTLVMTTGDQGDYRAVALQPGDYRFVVERSGFMPETRLVTLLVGANPILDFKLRLAGVESRAVVRAAIPLVEVGRSQPSSAITKGEIDQLPVFGRNFLVLAQLLPGSAPIASTVGRFAVTKFGGPADQRSGYTTLIDGGDIDDAQWGSPTINVGMDAVQEFKVFRNQFDAQYGHALNAVVSVATRSGTNQLSGTAFYFGRDDALNARNFFASSKPPFNEYRLGASFGGPLLRDRTHFFGTYERDRVDTVRIIALPFLNPLN
;
A
#
# COMPACT_ATOMS: atom_id res chain seq x y z
N MET A 1 36.59 -3.53 -37.11
CA MET A 1 37.00 -4.08 -35.81
C MET A 1 37.60 -5.47 -36.10
N VAL A 2 38.91 -5.60 -35.97
CA VAL A 2 39.65 -6.83 -36.29
C VAL A 2 39.52 -7.75 -35.08
N PHE A 3 38.80 -8.85 -35.22
CA PHE A 3 38.78 -9.89 -34.17
C PHE A 3 40.09 -10.68 -34.28
N THR A 4 40.99 -10.39 -33.36
CA THR A 4 42.17 -11.23 -33.09
C THR A 4 41.68 -12.55 -32.47
N ARG A 5 42.09 -13.65 -33.06
CA ARG A 5 41.85 -15.00 -32.52
C ARG A 5 42.44 -15.08 -31.13
N LEU A 6 41.59 -15.30 -30.11
CA LEU A 6 42.02 -15.79 -28.81
C LEU A 6 42.40 -17.27 -28.96
N PRO A 7 43.55 -17.72 -28.45
CA PRO A 7 43.88 -19.11 -28.43
C PRO A 7 42.90 -19.84 -27.50
N LEU A 8 42.38 -20.99 -27.97
CA LEU A 8 41.55 -21.86 -27.17
C LEU A 8 42.39 -22.46 -26.03
N PRO A 9 41.87 -22.55 -24.80
CA PRO A 9 42.60 -23.19 -23.71
C PRO A 9 42.76 -24.68 -24.00
N GLU A 10 44.00 -25.15 -24.01
CA GLU A 10 44.33 -26.55 -24.02
C GLU A 10 43.93 -27.21 -22.70
N GLY A 11 42.96 -28.14 -22.71
CA GLY A 11 42.53 -28.89 -21.54
C GLY A 11 41.85 -30.20 -21.92
N PRO A 12 41.95 -31.24 -21.10
CA PRO A 12 41.59 -32.64 -21.42
C PRO A 12 40.09 -32.92 -21.68
N TYR A 13 39.29 -31.86 -21.80
CA TYR A 13 37.84 -31.96 -22.04
C TYR A 13 37.43 -31.84 -23.50
N TYR A 14 38.33 -31.44 -24.41
CA TYR A 14 37.99 -31.17 -25.83
C TYR A 14 38.17 -32.35 -26.78
N ASP A 15 38.85 -33.40 -26.35
CA ASP A 15 39.10 -34.62 -27.17
C ASP A 15 37.87 -35.53 -27.32
N ARG A 16 36.71 -35.18 -26.82
CA ARG A 16 35.51 -36.02 -26.84
C ARG A 16 34.47 -35.69 -27.92
N PHE A 17 34.73 -34.69 -28.75
CA PHE A 17 33.78 -34.35 -29.82
C PHE A 17 34.36 -34.76 -31.16
N PRO A 18 33.61 -35.53 -31.98
CA PRO A 18 34.05 -35.89 -33.32
C PRO A 18 34.23 -34.62 -34.18
N PRO A 19 35.25 -34.57 -35.01
CA PRO A 19 35.56 -33.38 -35.83
C PRO A 19 34.46 -32.98 -36.82
N GLU A 20 33.47 -33.81 -37.03
CA GLU A 20 32.32 -33.55 -37.95
C GLU A 20 31.31 -32.55 -37.38
N LEU A 21 31.41 -32.16 -36.09
CA LEU A 21 30.54 -31.14 -35.49
C LEU A 21 31.14 -29.75 -35.48
N ILE A 22 32.35 -29.57 -35.91
CA ILE A 22 32.97 -28.24 -36.08
C ILE A 22 32.67 -27.80 -37.48
N GLY A 23 31.52 -27.12 -37.66
CA GLY A 23 31.16 -26.50 -38.95
C GLY A 23 32.23 -25.54 -39.38
N GLU A 24 32.47 -25.48 -40.72
CA GLU A 24 33.40 -24.51 -41.31
C GLU A 24 33.10 -23.09 -40.86
N ALA A 25 34.14 -22.31 -40.58
CA ALA A 25 33.97 -20.93 -40.18
C ALA A 25 33.21 -20.17 -41.29
N PRO A 26 32.18 -19.38 -40.91
CA PRO A 26 31.35 -18.70 -41.91
C PRO A 26 32.18 -17.83 -42.84
N THR A 27 31.87 -17.90 -44.11
CA THR A 27 32.52 -17.06 -45.10
C THR A 27 32.26 -15.57 -44.82
N ARG A 28 33.12 -14.71 -45.41
CA ARG A 28 32.99 -13.26 -45.21
C ARG A 28 31.61 -12.74 -45.65
N GLU A 29 31.00 -13.34 -46.64
CA GLU A 29 29.64 -12.99 -47.11
C GLU A 29 28.56 -13.43 -46.15
N GLU A 30 28.68 -14.64 -45.56
CA GLU A 30 27.74 -15.14 -44.55
C GLU A 30 27.83 -14.34 -43.25
N SER A 31 29.00 -13.89 -42.81
CA SER A 31 29.16 -13.05 -41.65
C SER A 31 28.58 -11.65 -41.85
N VAL A 32 28.64 -11.08 -43.06
CA VAL A 32 28.00 -9.79 -43.41
C VAL A 32 26.48 -9.95 -43.45
N ALA A 33 25.98 -11.04 -44.06
CA ALA A 33 24.53 -11.34 -44.07
C ALA A 33 23.96 -11.58 -42.66
N MET A 34 24.68 -12.31 -41.81
CA MET A 34 24.30 -12.55 -40.42
C MET A 34 24.28 -11.24 -39.59
N THR A 35 25.26 -10.37 -39.80
CA THR A 35 25.30 -9.05 -39.15
C THR A 35 24.14 -8.18 -39.61
N ALA A 36 23.78 -8.21 -40.86
CA ALA A 36 22.66 -7.44 -41.43
C ALA A 36 21.30 -7.96 -40.89
N ILE A 37 21.13 -9.29 -40.74
CA ILE A 37 19.94 -9.91 -40.18
C ILE A 37 19.80 -9.53 -38.70
N VAL A 38 20.86 -9.66 -37.91
CA VAL A 38 20.86 -9.30 -36.47
C VAL A 38 20.56 -7.81 -36.31
N THR A 39 21.14 -6.95 -37.13
CA THR A 39 20.89 -5.50 -37.02
C THR A 39 19.43 -5.15 -37.38
N ARG A 40 18.85 -5.78 -38.41
CA ARG A 40 17.44 -5.62 -38.75
C ARG A 40 16.52 -6.11 -37.67
N THR A 41 16.79 -7.27 -37.07
CA THR A 41 15.99 -7.84 -36.02
C THR A 41 16.00 -6.94 -34.77
N VAL A 42 17.18 -6.47 -34.35
CA VAL A 42 17.31 -5.55 -33.18
C VAL A 42 16.60 -4.21 -33.49
N GLN A 43 16.64 -3.70 -34.68
CA GLN A 43 15.91 -2.47 -35.05
C GLN A 43 14.39 -2.67 -35.05
N GLN A 44 13.88 -3.79 -35.52
CA GLN A 44 12.46 -4.15 -35.43
C GLN A 44 11.99 -4.25 -33.98
N TRP A 45 12.74 -4.93 -33.13
CA TRP A 45 12.41 -5.04 -31.70
C TRP A 45 12.38 -3.68 -31.00
N ARG A 46 13.26 -2.76 -31.35
CA ARG A 46 13.27 -1.39 -30.80
C ARG A 46 12.04 -0.60 -31.25
N ILE A 47 11.61 -0.73 -32.47
CA ILE A 47 10.41 -0.07 -33.01
C ILE A 47 9.13 -0.64 -32.34
N GLU A 48 9.02 -1.95 -32.22
CA GLU A 48 7.89 -2.58 -31.55
C GLU A 48 7.81 -2.22 -30.07
N LEU A 49 8.94 -2.18 -29.35
CA LEU A 49 9.02 -1.74 -27.97
C LEU A 49 8.62 -0.26 -27.80
N THR A 50 9.04 0.62 -28.70
CA THR A 50 8.67 2.03 -28.63
C THR A 50 7.20 2.27 -28.96
N ILE A 51 6.65 1.54 -29.93
CA ILE A 51 5.21 1.61 -30.27
C ILE A 51 4.39 1.04 -29.12
N SER A 52 4.78 -0.09 -28.54
CA SER A 52 4.10 -0.69 -27.39
C SER A 52 4.13 0.21 -26.15
N ALA A 53 5.26 0.85 -25.89
CA ALA A 53 5.39 1.82 -24.81
C ALA A 53 4.55 3.09 -25.04
N ALA A 54 4.49 3.59 -26.26
CA ALA A 54 3.66 4.73 -26.63
C ALA A 54 2.15 4.41 -26.53
N VAL A 55 1.73 3.22 -26.98
CA VAL A 55 0.34 2.74 -26.86
C VAL A 55 -0.02 2.52 -25.40
N ALA A 56 0.87 1.93 -24.60
CA ALA A 56 0.66 1.78 -23.15
C ALA A 56 0.53 3.16 -22.47
N LEU A 57 1.39 4.11 -22.81
CA LEU A 57 1.32 5.47 -22.26
C LEU A 57 0.01 6.18 -22.67
N TRP A 58 -0.48 5.95 -23.89
CA TRP A 58 -1.73 6.51 -24.39
C TRP A 58 -2.96 5.87 -23.74
N LEU A 59 -2.95 4.56 -23.49
CA LEU A 59 -3.98 3.85 -22.75
C LEU A 59 -4.04 4.28 -21.26
N PHE A 60 -2.92 4.61 -20.65
CA PHE A 60 -2.87 5.16 -19.30
C PHE A 60 -3.31 6.62 -19.21
N ALA A 61 -3.19 7.41 -20.28
CA ALA A 61 -3.57 8.82 -20.27
C ALA A 61 -5.11 9.06 -20.37
N GLY A 62 -5.90 8.04 -20.68
CA GLY A 62 -7.33 8.19 -21.02
C GLY A 62 -8.34 7.67 -20.01
N THR A 63 -7.96 6.99 -18.94
CA THR A 63 -8.92 6.45 -17.97
C THR A 63 -8.90 7.25 -16.67
N ALA A 64 -9.84 8.18 -16.52
CA ALA A 64 -10.32 8.54 -15.19
C ALA A 64 -10.96 7.27 -14.60
N LEU A 65 -10.18 6.42 -13.98
CA LEU A 65 -10.66 5.29 -13.22
C LEU A 65 -11.46 5.87 -12.05
N PHE A 66 -12.78 5.87 -12.18
CA PHE A 66 -13.68 6.02 -11.04
C PHE A 66 -13.53 4.77 -10.16
N GLY A 67 -12.43 4.73 -9.41
CA GLY A 67 -12.24 3.73 -8.38
C GLY A 67 -13.33 3.85 -7.32
N GLN A 68 -13.68 2.76 -6.67
CA GLN A 68 -14.56 2.76 -5.50
C GLN A 68 -14.05 3.80 -4.50
N SER A 69 -14.95 4.54 -3.86
CA SER A 69 -14.62 5.60 -2.91
C SER A 69 -13.85 5.02 -1.72
N PHE A 70 -12.54 5.00 -1.85
CA PHE A 70 -11.62 4.44 -0.88
C PHE A 70 -11.27 5.44 0.24
N GLY A 71 -11.38 6.73 -0.03
CA GLY A 71 -11.03 7.81 0.90
C GLY A 71 -12.01 7.99 2.05
N ALA A 72 -11.71 8.98 2.87
CA ALA A 72 -12.66 9.51 3.82
C ALA A 72 -13.73 10.34 3.10
N ASN A 73 -14.91 10.38 3.68
CA ASN A 73 -15.94 11.34 3.30
C ASN A 73 -16.20 12.26 4.50
N VAL A 74 -16.54 13.49 4.26
CA VAL A 74 -16.93 14.42 5.31
C VAL A 74 -18.16 15.18 4.88
N GLY A 75 -19.08 15.38 5.78
CA GLY A 75 -20.25 16.21 5.59
C GLY A 75 -20.60 16.94 6.88
N GLY A 76 -21.48 17.88 6.79
CA GLY A 76 -21.96 18.65 7.95
C GLY A 76 -22.81 19.82 7.51
N ALA A 77 -23.26 20.60 8.48
CA ALA A 77 -24.03 21.82 8.30
C ALA A 77 -23.30 23.03 8.88
N VAL A 78 -23.54 24.17 8.28
CA VAL A 78 -23.06 25.46 8.77
C VAL A 78 -24.25 26.24 9.31
N THR A 79 -24.18 26.64 10.59
CA THR A 79 -25.22 27.40 11.27
C THR A 79 -24.64 28.70 11.85
N ASP A 80 -25.50 29.64 12.19
CA ASP A 80 -25.14 30.84 12.97
C ASP A 80 -25.29 30.60 14.48
N ASP A 81 -25.07 31.65 15.28
CA ASP A 81 -25.21 31.58 16.73
C ASP A 81 -26.65 31.31 17.20
N SER A 82 -27.65 31.60 16.40
CA SER A 82 -29.06 31.33 16.69
C SER A 82 -29.46 29.88 16.35
N GLY A 83 -28.60 29.16 15.64
CA GLY A 83 -28.87 27.81 15.10
C GLY A 83 -29.54 27.83 13.72
N ALA A 84 -29.70 29.00 13.10
CA ALA A 84 -30.23 29.10 11.74
C ALA A 84 -29.15 28.65 10.74
N VAL A 85 -29.57 27.90 9.71
CA VAL A 85 -28.66 27.46 8.65
C VAL A 85 -28.14 28.61 7.82
N VAL A 86 -26.86 28.52 7.40
CA VAL A 86 -26.22 29.59 6.64
C VAL A 86 -25.85 29.04 5.24
N PRO A 87 -26.65 29.33 4.20
CA PRO A 87 -26.36 28.95 2.83
C PRO A 87 -25.26 29.81 2.21
N GLY A 88 -24.60 29.34 1.16
CA GLY A 88 -23.61 30.10 0.41
C GLY A 88 -22.31 30.38 1.17
N VAL A 89 -21.98 29.57 2.17
CA VAL A 89 -20.71 29.63 2.90
C VAL A 89 -19.63 28.93 2.12
N THR A 90 -18.46 29.55 1.98
CA THR A 90 -17.29 28.90 1.37
C THR A 90 -16.60 28.02 2.40
N VAL A 91 -16.50 26.71 2.10
CA VAL A 91 -15.75 25.73 2.89
C VAL A 91 -14.51 25.35 2.10
N THR A 92 -13.35 25.73 2.60
CA THR A 92 -12.04 25.42 2.03
C THR A 92 -11.37 24.34 2.86
N MET A 93 -11.05 23.22 2.23
CA MET A 93 -10.35 22.11 2.86
C MET A 93 -8.97 21.97 2.25
N THR A 94 -7.92 22.10 3.05
CA THR A 94 -6.53 21.95 2.61
C THR A 94 -5.88 20.77 3.32
N HIS A 95 -5.43 19.79 2.57
CA HIS A 95 -4.63 18.68 3.11
C HIS A 95 -3.25 19.19 3.54
N VAL A 96 -2.93 19.08 4.82
CA VAL A 96 -1.75 19.75 5.41
C VAL A 96 -0.42 19.23 4.80
N ALA A 97 -0.30 17.93 4.54
CA ALA A 97 0.96 17.34 4.12
C ALA A 97 1.32 17.63 2.65
N ASN A 98 0.33 17.75 1.76
CA ASN A 98 0.57 17.93 0.32
C ASN A 98 0.03 19.25 -0.26
N GLY A 99 -0.65 20.07 0.54
CA GLY A 99 -1.18 21.37 0.13
C GLY A 99 -2.41 21.32 -0.79
N ARG A 100 -2.89 20.11 -1.13
CA ARG A 100 -4.07 19.96 -2.00
C ARG A 100 -5.30 20.61 -1.35
N THR A 101 -5.94 21.50 -2.09
CA THR A 101 -7.08 22.25 -1.61
C THR A 101 -8.34 21.89 -2.39
N LEU A 102 -9.44 21.70 -1.67
CA LEU A 102 -10.77 21.55 -2.21
C LEU A 102 -11.64 22.70 -1.67
N VAL A 103 -12.33 23.39 -2.56
CA VAL A 103 -13.23 24.49 -2.23
C VAL A 103 -14.65 24.12 -2.63
N MET A 104 -15.58 24.33 -1.74
CA MET A 104 -17.01 24.09 -1.99
C MET A 104 -17.86 25.17 -1.32
N THR A 105 -19.12 25.25 -1.72
CA THR A 105 -20.08 26.19 -1.15
C THR A 105 -21.24 25.41 -0.55
N THR A 106 -21.74 25.83 0.61
CA THR A 106 -22.89 25.19 1.26
C THR A 106 -24.17 25.39 0.43
N GLY A 107 -25.03 24.37 0.42
CA GLY A 107 -26.33 24.38 -0.21
C GLY A 107 -27.36 25.27 0.53
N ASP A 108 -28.61 25.26 0.06
CA ASP A 108 -29.71 26.06 0.64
C ASP A 108 -30.05 25.70 2.09
N GLN A 109 -29.73 24.46 2.48
CA GLN A 109 -29.89 23.94 3.85
C GLN A 109 -28.62 24.14 4.70
N GLY A 110 -27.63 24.91 4.21
CA GLY A 110 -26.36 25.11 4.88
C GLY A 110 -25.45 23.87 4.89
N ASP A 111 -25.84 22.82 4.18
CA ASP A 111 -25.12 21.53 4.13
C ASP A 111 -23.94 21.58 3.15
N TYR A 112 -22.91 20.77 3.45
CA TYR A 112 -21.78 20.52 2.56
C TYR A 112 -21.38 19.07 2.61
N ARG A 113 -20.79 18.56 1.53
CA ARG A 113 -20.28 17.19 1.45
C ARG A 113 -19.06 17.09 0.55
N ALA A 114 -18.00 16.50 1.06
CA ALA A 114 -16.81 16.10 0.31
C ALA A 114 -16.65 14.60 0.37
N VAL A 115 -16.26 13.98 -0.73
CA VAL A 115 -16.11 12.54 -0.88
C VAL A 115 -14.72 12.20 -1.40
N ALA A 116 -14.29 10.95 -1.13
CA ALA A 116 -13.03 10.41 -1.61
C ALA A 116 -11.79 11.25 -1.22
N LEU A 117 -11.81 11.80 0.00
CA LEU A 117 -10.68 12.54 0.55
C LEU A 117 -9.56 11.56 0.95
N GLN A 118 -8.32 11.89 0.60
CA GLN A 118 -7.16 11.14 1.08
C GLN A 118 -7.10 11.16 2.61
N PRO A 119 -6.73 10.05 3.27
CA PRO A 119 -6.48 10.07 4.71
C PRO A 119 -5.34 11.03 5.09
N GLY A 120 -5.49 11.71 6.21
CA GLY A 120 -4.50 12.64 6.73
C GLY A 120 -5.10 13.86 7.42
N ASP A 121 -4.23 14.82 7.76
CA ASP A 121 -4.63 16.05 8.43
C ASP A 121 -5.13 17.09 7.44
N TYR A 122 -6.29 17.64 7.74
CA TYR A 122 -6.93 18.68 6.96
C TYR A 122 -7.13 19.96 7.77
N ARG A 123 -6.88 21.08 7.12
CA ARG A 123 -7.29 22.40 7.60
C ARG A 123 -8.57 22.79 6.90
N PHE A 124 -9.65 22.92 7.66
CA PHE A 124 -10.91 23.49 7.22
C PHE A 124 -10.91 24.99 7.53
N VAL A 125 -11.26 25.79 6.53
CA VAL A 125 -11.53 27.23 6.68
C VAL A 125 -12.92 27.47 6.16
N VAL A 126 -13.79 27.98 7.02
CA VAL A 126 -15.21 28.20 6.72
C VAL A 126 -15.44 29.70 6.82
N GLU A 127 -15.84 30.32 5.71
CA GLU A 127 -15.92 31.76 5.62
C GLU A 127 -17.13 32.25 4.81
N ARG A 128 -17.71 33.35 5.24
CA ARG A 128 -18.77 34.08 4.55
C ARG A 128 -18.73 35.57 4.91
N SER A 129 -19.07 36.44 3.95
CA SER A 129 -19.17 37.88 4.21
C SER A 129 -20.17 38.15 5.33
N GLY A 130 -19.78 38.99 6.30
CA GLY A 130 -20.58 39.34 7.50
C GLY A 130 -20.38 38.37 8.68
N PHE A 131 -19.62 37.31 8.53
CA PHE A 131 -19.30 36.36 9.61
C PHE A 131 -17.80 36.28 9.87
N MET A 132 -17.42 35.87 11.07
CA MET A 132 -16.04 35.57 11.43
C MET A 132 -15.62 34.23 10.81
N PRO A 133 -14.46 34.15 10.14
CA PRO A 133 -13.99 32.88 9.62
C PRO A 133 -13.64 31.87 10.75
N GLU A 134 -14.10 30.66 10.62
CA GLU A 134 -13.75 29.57 11.54
C GLU A 134 -12.68 28.69 10.88
N THR A 135 -11.60 28.36 11.63
CA THR A 135 -10.57 27.45 11.20
C THR A 135 -10.50 26.25 12.13
N ARG A 136 -10.56 25.04 11.57
CA ARG A 136 -10.48 23.78 12.32
C ARG A 136 -9.47 22.83 11.67
N LEU A 137 -8.64 22.19 12.49
CA LEU A 137 -7.76 21.10 12.07
C LEU A 137 -8.42 19.77 12.41
N VAL A 138 -8.52 18.87 11.43
CA VAL A 138 -9.21 17.59 11.55
C VAL A 138 -8.39 16.51 10.89
N THR A 139 -8.14 15.37 11.56
CA THR A 139 -7.51 14.19 10.98
C THR A 139 -8.60 13.30 10.40
N LEU A 140 -8.54 13.00 9.12
CA LEU A 140 -9.43 12.07 8.43
C LEU A 140 -8.73 10.71 8.27
N LEU A 141 -9.32 9.66 8.81
CA LEU A 141 -8.84 8.28 8.68
C LEU A 141 -9.48 7.58 7.47
N VAL A 142 -8.85 6.52 6.99
CA VAL A 142 -9.37 5.70 5.87
C VAL A 142 -10.80 5.22 6.17
N GLY A 143 -11.69 5.39 5.20
CA GLY A 143 -13.09 5.02 5.33
C GLY A 143 -13.84 5.73 6.46
N ALA A 144 -13.32 6.85 7.00
CA ALA A 144 -14.06 7.68 7.96
C ALA A 144 -15.14 8.50 7.26
N ASN A 145 -16.27 8.70 7.97
CA ASN A 145 -17.36 9.55 7.51
C ASN A 145 -17.83 10.47 8.64
N PRO A 146 -16.95 11.35 9.16
CA PRO A 146 -17.35 12.26 10.22
C PRO A 146 -18.39 13.29 9.73
N ILE A 147 -19.29 13.66 10.64
CA ILE A 147 -20.15 14.83 10.50
C ILE A 147 -19.45 15.97 11.22
N LEU A 148 -19.11 17.03 10.49
CA LEU A 148 -18.42 18.21 11.02
C LEU A 148 -19.30 19.43 10.83
N ASP A 149 -20.01 19.81 11.88
CA ASP A 149 -20.82 21.03 11.88
C ASP A 149 -19.98 22.24 12.29
N PHE A 150 -20.21 23.36 11.65
CA PHE A 150 -19.56 24.63 11.92
C PHE A 150 -20.60 25.66 12.39
N LYS A 151 -20.18 26.47 13.34
CA LYS A 151 -21.02 27.51 13.90
C LYS A 151 -20.38 28.91 13.71
N LEU A 152 -20.85 29.63 12.71
CA LEU A 152 -20.32 30.97 12.36
C LEU A 152 -20.88 32.04 13.27
N ARG A 153 -20.01 32.91 13.76
CA ARG A 153 -20.37 34.09 14.55
C ARG A 153 -20.40 35.33 13.67
N LEU A 154 -21.30 36.23 13.94
CA LEU A 154 -21.33 37.52 13.25
C LEU A 154 -20.04 38.32 13.48
N ALA A 155 -19.55 38.98 12.43
CA ALA A 155 -18.35 39.80 12.50
C ALA A 155 -18.58 40.99 13.41
N GLY A 156 -18.01 40.98 14.60
CA GLY A 156 -18.27 42.03 15.55
C GLY A 156 -17.50 42.02 16.85
N VAL A 157 -16.29 41.51 16.94
CA VAL A 157 -15.22 41.75 17.93
C VAL A 157 -14.15 40.65 17.76
N GLU A 158 -12.89 41.06 17.70
CA GLU A 158 -11.72 40.25 17.41
C GLU A 158 -11.57 38.99 18.28
N SER A 159 -11.60 37.83 17.64
CA SER A 159 -10.86 36.62 18.12
C SER A 159 -10.78 35.60 17.00
N ARG A 160 -9.62 35.41 16.40
CA ARG A 160 -9.30 34.25 15.59
C ARG A 160 -9.03 33.06 16.52
N ALA A 161 -9.96 32.16 16.62
CA ALA A 161 -9.75 30.90 17.34
C ALA A 161 -9.42 29.81 16.36
N VAL A 162 -8.20 29.24 16.42
CA VAL A 162 -7.86 27.97 15.77
C VAL A 162 -8.18 26.86 16.75
N VAL A 163 -9.23 26.11 16.48
CA VAL A 163 -9.63 24.98 17.31
C VAL A 163 -9.04 23.69 16.71
N ARG A 164 -8.24 22.96 17.49
CA ARG A 164 -7.91 21.58 17.17
C ARG A 164 -9.06 20.68 17.64
N ALA A 165 -9.87 20.20 16.72
CA ALA A 165 -10.87 19.20 17.02
C ALA A 165 -10.25 17.81 16.83
N ALA A 166 -10.07 17.06 17.91
CA ALA A 166 -9.93 15.62 17.79
C ALA A 166 -11.29 15.08 17.33
N ILE A 167 -11.30 14.27 16.25
CA ILE A 167 -12.52 13.54 15.89
C ILE A 167 -12.85 12.64 17.07
N PRO A 168 -14.10 12.62 17.54
CA PRO A 168 -14.51 11.65 18.57
C PRO A 168 -14.16 10.24 18.08
N LEU A 169 -13.57 9.44 18.96
CA LEU A 169 -13.28 8.01 18.69
C LEU A 169 -14.55 7.21 18.33
N VAL A 170 -15.74 7.77 18.59
CA VAL A 170 -17.03 7.19 18.27
C VAL A 170 -17.61 7.89 17.05
N GLU A 171 -17.66 7.18 15.93
CA GLU A 171 -18.38 7.62 14.73
C GLU A 171 -19.89 7.51 14.97
N VAL A 172 -20.53 8.59 15.40
CA VAL A 172 -21.96 8.63 15.76
C VAL A 172 -22.88 8.28 14.57
N GLY A 173 -22.40 8.39 13.35
CA GLY A 173 -23.14 8.12 12.13
C GLY A 173 -23.03 6.67 11.59
N ARG A 174 -22.31 5.79 12.28
CA ARG A 174 -22.10 4.39 11.86
C ARG A 174 -22.36 3.41 13.00
N SER A 175 -23.12 2.37 12.69
CA SER A 175 -23.32 1.21 13.57
C SER A 175 -22.26 0.11 13.39
N GLN A 176 -21.24 0.35 12.56
CA GLN A 176 -20.24 -0.65 12.20
C GLN A 176 -19.09 -0.66 13.22
N PRO A 177 -18.81 -1.80 13.87
CA PRO A 177 -17.61 -1.95 14.68
C PRO A 177 -16.38 -1.93 13.76
N SER A 178 -15.57 -0.90 13.91
CA SER A 178 -14.31 -0.76 13.16
C SER A 178 -13.19 -0.32 14.09
N SER A 179 -11.98 -0.76 13.77
CA SER A 179 -10.77 -0.35 14.46
C SER A 179 -9.73 0.08 13.45
N ALA A 180 -9.14 1.23 13.64
CA ALA A 180 -8.07 1.74 12.79
C ALA A 180 -6.73 1.59 13.50
N ILE A 181 -5.68 1.28 12.75
CA ILE A 181 -4.29 1.31 13.18
C ILE A 181 -3.59 2.37 12.34
N THR A 182 -3.09 3.37 13.04
CA THR A 182 -2.50 4.56 12.46
C THR A 182 -1.01 4.36 12.16
N LYS A 183 -0.44 5.24 11.35
CA LYS A 183 1.01 5.22 11.08
C LYS A 183 1.85 5.29 12.34
N GLY A 184 1.46 6.10 13.33
CA GLY A 184 2.20 6.20 14.59
C GLY A 184 2.29 4.86 15.33
N GLU A 185 1.21 4.07 15.32
CA GLU A 185 1.21 2.72 15.90
C GLU A 185 2.02 1.74 15.05
N ILE A 186 1.91 1.81 13.70
CA ILE A 186 2.68 0.96 12.78
C ILE A 186 4.20 1.18 12.97
N ASP A 187 4.63 2.43 13.16
CA ASP A 187 6.05 2.77 13.28
C ASP A 187 6.64 2.41 14.67
N GLN A 188 5.81 2.40 15.73
CA GLN A 188 6.27 2.21 17.11
C GLN A 188 6.18 0.76 17.59
N LEU A 189 5.31 -0.05 16.99
CA LEU A 189 5.11 -1.41 17.43
C LEU A 189 6.07 -2.38 16.73
N PRO A 190 6.75 -3.24 17.48
CA PRO A 190 7.63 -4.25 16.89
C PRO A 190 6.80 -5.31 16.16
N VAL A 191 6.98 -5.43 14.86
CA VAL A 191 6.27 -6.41 14.03
C VAL A 191 7.25 -7.43 13.48
N PHE A 192 7.06 -8.68 13.87
CA PHE A 192 7.80 -9.78 13.29
C PHE A 192 7.44 -9.95 11.81
N GLY A 193 8.46 -10.06 10.97
CA GLY A 193 8.24 -10.27 9.54
C GLY A 193 7.73 -9.04 8.77
N ARG A 194 7.64 -7.86 9.38
CA ARG A 194 7.21 -6.60 8.76
C ARG A 194 5.91 -6.70 7.94
N ASN A 195 5.02 -7.63 8.32
CA ASN A 195 3.70 -7.71 7.74
C ASN A 195 2.71 -6.94 8.62
N PHE A 196 2.13 -5.85 8.09
CA PHE A 196 1.21 -4.98 8.83
C PHE A 196 -0.03 -5.70 9.37
N LEU A 197 -0.46 -6.79 8.70
CA LEU A 197 -1.60 -7.60 9.17
C LEU A 197 -1.35 -8.27 10.53
N VAL A 198 -0.10 -8.41 10.95
CA VAL A 198 0.22 -8.90 12.31
C VAL A 198 -0.29 -7.92 13.37
N LEU A 199 -0.25 -6.62 13.10
CA LEU A 199 -0.80 -5.60 14.00
C LEU A 199 -2.31 -5.74 14.20
N ALA A 200 -3.02 -6.27 13.20
CA ALA A 200 -4.46 -6.54 13.34
C ALA A 200 -4.78 -7.58 14.42
N GLN A 201 -3.79 -8.38 14.88
CA GLN A 201 -3.94 -9.30 16.02
C GLN A 201 -4.13 -8.58 17.35
N LEU A 202 -3.79 -7.29 17.44
CA LEU A 202 -4.05 -6.45 18.62
C LEU A 202 -5.52 -6.07 18.72
N LEU A 203 -6.29 -6.23 17.65
CA LEU A 203 -7.71 -5.90 17.64
C LEU A 203 -8.52 -7.01 18.31
N PRO A 204 -9.52 -6.67 19.15
CA PRO A 204 -10.36 -7.64 19.82
C PRO A 204 -11.00 -8.62 18.81
N GLY A 205 -10.99 -9.92 19.12
CA GLY A 205 -11.56 -10.98 18.27
C GLY A 205 -10.74 -11.35 17.04
N SER A 206 -9.50 -10.88 16.97
CA SER A 206 -8.51 -11.31 15.99
C SER A 206 -7.59 -12.37 16.59
N ALA A 207 -7.07 -13.27 15.75
CA ALA A 207 -6.15 -14.32 16.19
C ALA A 207 -5.12 -14.64 15.09
N PRO A 208 -3.94 -15.14 15.43
CA PRO A 208 -2.97 -15.58 14.43
C PRO A 208 -3.50 -16.80 13.66
N ILE A 209 -3.15 -16.90 12.39
CA ILE A 209 -3.38 -18.11 11.59
C ILE A 209 -2.25 -19.09 11.86
N ALA A 210 -2.61 -20.27 12.35
CA ALA A 210 -1.67 -21.39 12.55
C ALA A 210 -1.36 -22.15 11.24
N SER A 211 -2.12 -21.90 10.17
CA SER A 211 -2.01 -22.61 8.89
C SER A 211 -1.08 -21.90 7.93
N THR A 212 -0.37 -22.69 7.12
CA THR A 212 0.47 -22.24 6.01
C THR A 212 -0.33 -21.94 4.73
N VAL A 213 -1.66 -21.93 4.80
CA VAL A 213 -2.55 -21.67 3.67
C VAL A 213 -2.66 -20.16 3.47
N GLY A 214 -2.18 -19.70 2.33
CA GLY A 214 -2.10 -18.28 2.02
C GLY A 214 -0.77 -17.67 2.48
N ARG A 215 0.10 -17.37 1.53
CA ARG A 215 1.50 -16.95 1.78
C ARG A 215 1.61 -15.69 2.68
N PHE A 216 0.62 -14.83 2.63
CA PHE A 216 0.61 -13.55 3.35
C PHE A 216 -0.51 -13.43 4.38
N ALA A 217 -1.38 -14.43 4.48
CA ALA A 217 -2.41 -14.46 5.50
C ALA A 217 -1.80 -14.82 6.86
N VAL A 218 -1.79 -13.88 7.79
CA VAL A 218 -1.18 -14.04 9.11
C VAL A 218 -2.18 -13.86 10.25
N THR A 219 -3.36 -13.30 9.95
CA THR A 219 -4.38 -12.95 10.93
C THR A 219 -5.75 -13.42 10.44
N LYS A 220 -6.56 -13.94 11.36
CA LYS A 220 -7.97 -14.23 11.16
C LYS A 220 -8.82 -13.35 12.09
N PHE A 221 -10.03 -13.06 11.65
CA PHE A 221 -10.91 -12.12 12.33
C PHE A 221 -12.14 -12.77 12.97
N GLY A 222 -12.12 -14.09 13.13
CA GLY A 222 -13.26 -14.86 13.65
C GLY A 222 -14.40 -14.98 12.62
N GLY A 223 -15.48 -15.64 13.02
CA GLY A 223 -16.70 -15.77 12.21
C GLY A 223 -16.79 -17.07 11.39
N PRO A 224 -17.82 -17.20 10.53
CA PRO A 224 -18.21 -18.48 9.93
C PRO A 224 -17.19 -19.05 8.92
N ALA A 225 -16.34 -18.22 8.33
CA ALA A 225 -15.34 -18.63 7.34
C ALA A 225 -13.91 -18.62 7.89
N ASP A 226 -13.74 -18.92 9.16
CA ASP A 226 -12.48 -18.80 9.89
C ASP A 226 -11.32 -19.66 9.33
N GLN A 227 -11.63 -20.70 8.57
CA GLN A 227 -10.61 -21.61 8.03
C GLN A 227 -9.90 -21.10 6.76
N ARG A 228 -10.47 -20.11 6.06
CA ARG A 228 -9.94 -19.59 4.80
C ARG A 228 -9.92 -18.07 4.78
N SER A 229 -9.31 -17.47 5.79
CA SER A 229 -9.21 -16.03 5.97
C SER A 229 -10.56 -15.31 6.16
N GLY A 230 -11.57 -15.57 5.35
CA GLY A 230 -12.93 -15.02 5.46
C GLY A 230 -13.00 -13.49 5.45
N TYR A 231 -11.93 -12.82 5.10
CA TYR A 231 -11.84 -11.37 5.01
C TYR A 231 -11.33 -10.95 3.64
N THR A 232 -11.63 -9.73 3.25
CA THR A 232 -11.12 -9.11 2.03
C THR A 232 -10.14 -8.02 2.38
N THR A 233 -9.03 -7.97 1.64
CA THR A 233 -8.00 -6.94 1.78
C THR A 233 -8.06 -5.97 0.60
N LEU A 234 -8.38 -4.72 0.88
CA LEU A 234 -8.44 -3.64 -0.09
C LEU A 234 -7.24 -2.73 0.11
N ILE A 235 -6.42 -2.57 -0.92
CA ILE A 235 -5.33 -1.58 -0.94
C ILE A 235 -5.72 -0.46 -1.88
N ASP A 236 -5.84 0.75 -1.34
CA ASP A 236 -6.32 1.93 -2.06
C ASP A 236 -7.61 1.65 -2.86
N GLY A 237 -8.50 0.79 -2.29
CA GLY A 237 -9.76 0.38 -2.87
C GLY A 237 -9.68 -0.82 -3.83
N GLY A 238 -8.51 -1.27 -4.21
CA GLY A 238 -8.31 -2.47 -5.03
C GLY A 238 -8.29 -3.75 -4.19
N ASP A 239 -9.08 -4.75 -4.59
CA ASP A 239 -9.05 -6.10 -3.99
C ASP A 239 -7.77 -6.81 -4.42
N ILE A 240 -7.00 -7.33 -3.44
CA ILE A 240 -5.74 -8.03 -3.67
C ILE A 240 -5.80 -9.50 -3.29
N ASP A 241 -6.96 -10.01 -2.97
CA ASP A 241 -7.10 -11.38 -2.50
C ASP A 241 -7.16 -12.39 -3.66
N ASP A 242 -6.63 -13.55 -3.38
CA ASP A 242 -6.70 -14.71 -4.26
C ASP A 242 -8.13 -15.26 -4.28
N ALA A 243 -8.71 -15.42 -5.47
CA ALA A 243 -10.06 -15.96 -5.66
C ALA A 243 -10.21 -17.40 -5.17
N GLN A 244 -9.12 -18.19 -5.10
CA GLN A 244 -9.16 -19.59 -4.68
C GLN A 244 -9.07 -19.74 -3.16
N TRP A 245 -8.20 -18.95 -2.51
CA TRP A 245 -7.88 -19.10 -1.10
C TRP A 245 -8.43 -17.97 -0.22
N GLY A 246 -8.87 -16.86 -0.83
CA GLY A 246 -9.39 -15.69 -0.11
C GLY A 246 -8.33 -15.08 0.83
N SER A 247 -7.10 -14.98 0.36
CA SER A 247 -5.98 -14.43 1.11
C SER A 247 -5.18 -13.46 0.26
N PRO A 248 -4.52 -12.46 0.85
CA PRO A 248 -3.70 -11.52 0.10
C PRO A 248 -2.67 -12.23 -0.78
N THR A 249 -2.59 -11.83 -2.05
CA THR A 249 -1.62 -12.38 -3.02
C THR A 249 -0.29 -11.65 -2.97
N ILE A 250 -0.29 -10.43 -2.47
CA ILE A 250 0.89 -9.58 -2.33
C ILE A 250 1.06 -9.14 -0.87
N ASN A 251 2.30 -8.95 -0.48
CA ASN A 251 2.64 -8.30 0.78
C ASN A 251 3.09 -6.87 0.51
N VAL A 252 2.38 -5.91 1.09
CA VAL A 252 2.79 -4.51 1.05
C VAL A 252 3.73 -4.24 2.21
N GLY A 253 4.92 -3.73 1.90
CA GLY A 253 5.90 -3.38 2.93
C GLY A 253 5.33 -2.38 3.93
N MET A 254 5.67 -2.52 5.22
CA MET A 254 5.16 -1.64 6.28
C MET A 254 5.40 -0.16 6.00
N ASP A 255 6.53 0.19 5.37
CA ASP A 255 6.84 1.59 5.03
C ASP A 255 5.91 2.18 3.98
N ALA A 256 5.22 1.34 3.21
CA ALA A 256 4.21 1.78 2.24
C ALA A 256 2.84 2.03 2.88
N VAL A 257 2.58 1.50 4.08
CA VAL A 257 1.28 1.64 4.73
C VAL A 257 1.21 2.95 5.50
N GLN A 258 0.21 3.77 5.20
CA GLN A 258 -0.12 4.97 5.96
C GLN A 258 -0.96 4.64 7.19
N GLU A 259 -1.99 3.85 6.97
CA GLU A 259 -2.91 3.35 8.00
C GLU A 259 -3.73 2.22 7.42
N PHE A 260 -4.35 1.43 8.27
CA PHE A 260 -5.37 0.50 7.85
C PHE A 260 -6.51 0.42 8.85
N LYS A 261 -7.69 0.10 8.36
CA LYS A 261 -8.93 -0.04 9.14
C LYS A 261 -9.52 -1.42 8.91
N VAL A 262 -9.98 -2.04 9.98
CA VAL A 262 -10.66 -3.34 9.94
C VAL A 262 -12.12 -3.13 10.28
N PHE A 263 -13.00 -3.44 9.34
CA PHE A 263 -14.45 -3.51 9.53
C PHE A 263 -14.82 -4.95 9.78
N ARG A 264 -15.62 -5.23 10.80
CA ARG A 264 -15.99 -6.60 11.15
C ARG A 264 -17.49 -6.80 11.20
N ASN A 265 -17.93 -7.93 10.67
CA ASN A 265 -19.28 -8.49 10.73
C ASN A 265 -20.42 -7.64 10.12
N GLN A 266 -20.38 -6.32 10.22
CA GLN A 266 -21.43 -5.42 9.74
C GLN A 266 -20.79 -4.32 8.89
N PHE A 267 -20.27 -4.70 7.73
CA PHE A 267 -19.75 -3.74 6.75
C PHE A 267 -20.79 -3.42 5.69
N ASP A 268 -20.69 -2.23 5.10
CA ASP A 268 -21.60 -1.74 4.08
C ASP A 268 -21.61 -2.64 2.84
N ALA A 269 -22.73 -2.66 2.12
CA ALA A 269 -22.92 -3.44 0.89
C ALA A 269 -21.94 -3.06 -0.25
N GLN A 270 -21.25 -1.93 -0.13
CA GLN A 270 -20.17 -1.55 -1.04
C GLN A 270 -18.94 -2.48 -0.95
N TYR A 271 -18.76 -3.17 0.18
CA TYR A 271 -17.68 -4.12 0.38
C TYR A 271 -18.19 -5.53 0.05
N GLY A 272 -17.81 -6.02 -1.13
CA GLY A 272 -18.08 -7.41 -1.53
C GLY A 272 -17.01 -8.38 -1.06
N HIS A 273 -17.21 -9.67 -1.35
CA HIS A 273 -16.18 -10.72 -1.25
C HIS A 273 -15.67 -11.01 0.17
N ALA A 274 -16.28 -10.45 1.20
CA ALA A 274 -15.92 -10.67 2.61
C ALA A 274 -17.05 -11.37 3.37
N LEU A 275 -16.69 -12.27 4.28
CA LEU A 275 -17.63 -12.94 5.18
C LEU A 275 -17.49 -12.46 6.63
N ASN A 276 -16.27 -12.23 7.09
CA ASN A 276 -15.96 -11.91 8.49
C ASN A 276 -15.46 -10.48 8.68
N ALA A 277 -14.63 -10.00 7.76
CA ALA A 277 -14.02 -8.69 7.87
C ALA A 277 -13.62 -8.10 6.51
N VAL A 278 -13.48 -6.79 6.48
CA VAL A 278 -12.82 -6.05 5.40
C VAL A 278 -11.65 -5.28 6.00
N VAL A 279 -10.47 -5.52 5.45
CA VAL A 279 -9.24 -4.79 5.80
C VAL A 279 -8.99 -3.75 4.72
N SER A 280 -9.20 -2.49 5.03
CA SER A 280 -9.01 -1.37 4.13
C SER A 280 -7.69 -0.67 4.45
N VAL A 281 -6.76 -0.68 3.51
CA VAL A 281 -5.40 -0.17 3.66
C VAL A 281 -5.22 1.07 2.80
N ALA A 282 -4.76 2.15 3.41
CA ALA A 282 -4.31 3.34 2.71
C ALA A 282 -2.79 3.31 2.57
N THR A 283 -2.29 3.48 1.36
CA THR A 283 -0.86 3.60 1.14
C THR A 283 -0.37 5.04 1.33
N ARG A 284 0.92 5.16 1.62
CA ARG A 284 1.57 6.47 1.76
C ARG A 284 1.66 7.17 0.42
N SER A 285 1.42 8.47 0.45
CA SER A 285 1.69 9.36 -0.68
C SER A 285 2.88 10.29 -0.37
N GLY A 286 3.46 10.89 -1.41
CA GLY A 286 4.44 11.95 -1.24
C GLY A 286 3.81 13.20 -0.62
N THR A 287 4.64 13.99 0.03
CA THR A 287 4.27 15.24 0.70
C THR A 287 5.06 16.40 0.13
N ASN A 288 4.81 17.63 0.62
CA ASN A 288 5.62 18.79 0.26
C ASN A 288 7.04 18.80 0.85
N GLN A 289 7.36 17.80 1.69
CA GLN A 289 8.69 17.60 2.28
C GLN A 289 9.31 16.33 1.74
N LEU A 290 10.59 16.39 1.37
CA LEU A 290 11.36 15.21 1.07
C LEU A 290 11.52 14.39 2.35
N SER A 291 11.22 13.11 2.27
CA SER A 291 11.37 12.17 3.37
C SER A 291 11.73 10.79 2.85
N GLY A 292 12.47 10.03 3.64
CA GLY A 292 12.82 8.67 3.30
C GLY A 292 13.32 7.91 4.51
N THR A 293 13.28 6.60 4.40
CA THR A 293 13.80 5.65 5.41
C THR A 293 14.63 4.61 4.70
N ALA A 294 15.61 4.06 5.42
CA ALA A 294 16.33 2.87 5.00
C ALA A 294 16.51 1.96 6.21
N PHE A 295 16.41 0.65 6.00
CA PHE A 295 16.55 -0.31 7.09
C PHE A 295 17.26 -1.59 6.62
N TYR A 296 17.86 -2.26 7.58
CA TYR A 296 18.42 -3.59 7.44
C TYR A 296 18.14 -4.39 8.70
N PHE A 297 17.60 -5.59 8.53
CA PHE A 297 17.41 -6.59 9.60
C PHE A 297 18.09 -7.89 9.20
N GLY A 298 18.86 -8.44 10.11
CA GLY A 298 19.51 -9.73 9.95
C GLY A 298 19.19 -10.66 11.12
N ARG A 299 18.92 -11.92 10.82
CA ARG A 299 18.76 -13.00 11.79
C ARG A 299 19.60 -14.19 11.33
N ASP A 300 20.35 -14.72 12.24
CA ASP A 300 21.22 -15.87 12.00
C ASP A 300 20.99 -16.91 13.10
N ASP A 301 21.12 -18.19 12.74
CA ASP A 301 20.96 -19.25 13.71
C ASP A 301 21.97 -19.16 14.85
N ALA A 302 23.18 -18.63 14.62
CA ALA A 302 24.17 -18.41 15.67
C ALA A 302 23.64 -17.53 16.81
N LEU A 303 22.76 -16.57 16.50
CA LEU A 303 22.14 -15.63 17.45
C LEU A 303 20.84 -16.15 18.07
N ASN A 304 20.28 -17.23 17.56
CA ASN A 304 19.03 -17.82 18.04
C ASN A 304 19.28 -18.97 19.03
N ALA A 305 18.42 -19.15 19.98
CA ALA A 305 18.39 -20.36 20.80
C ALA A 305 17.83 -21.54 20.01
N ARG A 306 18.25 -22.76 20.37
CA ARG A 306 17.61 -23.99 19.88
C ARG A 306 16.19 -24.12 20.44
N ASN A 307 15.23 -24.51 19.63
CA ASN A 307 13.89 -24.83 20.13
C ASN A 307 14.01 -26.00 21.13
N PHE A 308 13.33 -25.90 22.25
CA PHE A 308 13.36 -26.87 23.33
C PHE A 308 13.02 -28.29 22.85
N PHE A 309 12.02 -28.42 21.98
CA PHE A 309 11.55 -29.71 21.46
C PHE A 309 12.36 -30.21 20.24
N ALA A 310 13.29 -29.44 19.72
CA ALA A 310 14.10 -29.88 18.57
C ALA A 310 15.33 -30.66 19.04
N SER A 311 15.62 -31.76 18.38
CA SER A 311 16.81 -32.59 18.62
C SER A 311 18.11 -31.88 18.21
N SER A 312 18.05 -31.04 17.19
CA SER A 312 19.16 -30.26 16.69
C SER A 312 18.71 -28.84 16.36
N LYS A 313 19.69 -27.93 16.25
CA LYS A 313 19.46 -26.55 15.81
C LYS A 313 19.53 -26.53 14.28
N PRO A 314 18.40 -26.28 13.57
CA PRO A 314 18.44 -26.19 12.11
C PRO A 314 19.15 -24.92 11.68
N PRO A 315 19.90 -24.94 10.56
CA PRO A 315 20.46 -23.74 9.99
C PRO A 315 19.35 -22.78 9.56
N PHE A 316 19.53 -21.51 9.89
CA PHE A 316 18.60 -20.44 9.58
C PHE A 316 19.34 -19.14 9.35
N ASN A 317 19.11 -18.53 8.21
CA ASN A 317 19.60 -17.21 7.90
C ASN A 317 18.47 -16.42 7.24
N GLU A 318 18.21 -15.22 7.76
CA GLU A 318 17.23 -14.28 7.20
C GLU A 318 17.86 -12.91 7.15
N TYR A 319 17.79 -12.27 5.99
CA TYR A 319 18.07 -10.85 5.90
C TYR A 319 16.96 -10.14 5.14
N ARG A 320 16.65 -8.95 5.64
CA ARG A 320 15.66 -8.06 5.05
C ARG A 320 16.24 -6.66 4.97
N LEU A 321 16.17 -6.07 3.81
CA LEU A 321 16.61 -4.70 3.58
C LEU A 321 15.54 -3.96 2.78
N GLY A 322 15.45 -2.68 3.02
CA GLY A 322 14.50 -1.86 2.28
C GLY A 322 14.79 -0.38 2.44
N ALA A 323 14.14 0.38 1.58
CA ALA A 323 14.18 1.82 1.61
C ALA A 323 12.86 2.39 1.11
N SER A 324 12.50 3.55 1.61
CA SER A 324 11.39 4.35 1.10
C SER A 324 11.86 5.77 0.84
N PHE A 325 11.27 6.41 -0.16
CA PHE A 325 11.58 7.80 -0.51
C PHE A 325 10.37 8.46 -1.13
N GLY A 326 10.09 9.70 -0.73
CA GLY A 326 8.98 10.47 -1.25
C GLY A 326 9.14 11.96 -1.06
N GLY A 327 8.38 12.74 -1.85
CA GLY A 327 8.40 14.18 -1.79
C GLY A 327 7.67 14.85 -2.93
N PRO A 328 7.83 16.16 -3.13
CA PRO A 328 7.21 16.90 -4.19
C PRO A 328 8.03 16.80 -5.49
N LEU A 329 7.38 16.54 -6.61
CA LEU A 329 7.87 16.90 -7.94
C LEU A 329 7.56 18.37 -8.23
N LEU A 330 6.32 18.77 -7.90
CA LEU A 330 5.85 20.17 -7.90
C LEU A 330 5.11 20.39 -6.60
N ARG A 331 5.55 21.34 -5.79
CA ARG A 331 4.91 21.68 -4.51
C ARG A 331 3.44 21.97 -4.69
N ASP A 332 2.62 21.51 -3.76
CA ASP A 332 1.15 21.66 -3.69
C ASP A 332 0.38 21.03 -4.87
N ARG A 333 1.08 20.36 -5.82
CA ARG A 333 0.46 19.79 -7.03
C ARG A 333 0.78 18.34 -7.27
N THR A 334 2.05 18.02 -7.42
CA THR A 334 2.49 16.67 -7.83
C THR A 334 3.52 16.13 -6.87
N HIS A 335 3.22 14.96 -6.33
CA HIS A 335 4.07 14.28 -5.35
C HIS A 335 4.36 12.88 -5.83
N PHE A 336 5.46 12.32 -5.34
CA PHE A 336 5.82 10.92 -5.57
C PHE A 336 6.14 10.25 -4.23
N PHE A 337 5.93 8.95 -4.19
CA PHE A 337 6.37 8.07 -3.12
C PHE A 337 6.71 6.72 -3.71
N GLY A 338 7.80 6.13 -3.26
CA GLY A 338 8.24 4.80 -3.66
C GLY A 338 8.86 4.06 -2.49
N THR A 339 8.71 2.75 -2.49
CA THR A 339 9.33 1.85 -1.52
C THR A 339 9.84 0.61 -2.20
N TYR A 340 10.94 0.09 -1.68
CA TYR A 340 11.52 -1.16 -2.08
C TYR A 340 11.89 -1.96 -0.84
N GLU A 341 11.49 -3.22 -0.80
CA GLU A 341 11.87 -4.16 0.26
C GLU A 341 12.30 -5.48 -0.38
N ARG A 342 13.40 -6.04 0.10
CA ARG A 342 13.87 -7.37 -0.25
C ARG A 342 14.00 -8.21 0.99
N ASP A 343 13.36 -9.35 0.97
CA ASP A 343 13.41 -10.37 2.01
C ASP A 343 14.03 -11.65 1.44
N ARG A 344 14.98 -12.22 2.16
CA ARG A 344 15.54 -13.54 1.85
C ARG A 344 15.64 -14.36 3.12
N VAL A 345 15.03 -15.53 3.05
CA VAL A 345 15.03 -16.51 4.14
C VAL A 345 15.60 -17.82 3.62
N ASP A 346 16.73 -18.20 4.17
CA ASP A 346 17.35 -19.50 3.94
C ASP A 346 17.10 -20.36 5.20
N THR A 347 16.24 -21.37 5.08
CA THR A 347 15.83 -22.21 6.21
C THR A 347 15.63 -23.66 5.80
N VAL A 348 15.84 -24.56 6.74
CA VAL A 348 15.58 -25.99 6.57
C VAL A 348 14.41 -26.38 7.49
N ARG A 349 13.41 -27.04 6.91
CA ARG A 349 12.30 -27.62 7.67
C ARG A 349 12.60 -29.10 7.94
N ILE A 350 12.77 -29.44 9.21
CA ILE A 350 12.88 -30.83 9.64
C ILE A 350 11.48 -31.41 9.73
N ILE A 351 11.17 -32.42 8.90
CA ILE A 351 9.92 -33.16 8.96
C ILE A 351 10.24 -34.49 9.63
N ALA A 352 9.80 -34.65 10.87
CA ALA A 352 9.88 -35.96 11.55
C ALA A 352 8.64 -36.77 11.17
N LEU A 353 8.86 -37.87 10.46
CA LEU A 353 7.81 -38.85 10.12
C LEU A 353 7.98 -40.04 11.08
N PRO A 354 7.18 -40.19 12.14
CA PRO A 354 7.39 -41.17 13.18
C PRO A 354 7.33 -42.63 12.65
N PHE A 355 6.65 -42.89 11.53
CA PHE A 355 6.51 -44.19 10.93
C PHE A 355 7.60 -44.55 9.88
N LEU A 356 8.51 -43.61 9.57
CA LEU A 356 9.63 -43.82 8.68
C LEU A 356 10.98 -43.87 9.42
N ASN A 357 10.95 -43.93 10.74
CA ASN A 357 12.18 -44.08 11.51
C ASN A 357 12.52 -45.59 11.63
N PRO A 358 13.51 -46.12 10.86
CA PRO A 358 13.80 -47.55 10.85
C PRO A 358 14.55 -48.06 12.09
N LEU A 359 14.68 -47.25 13.13
CA LEU A 359 15.49 -47.53 14.33
C LEU A 359 14.65 -47.61 15.62
N ASN A 360 13.37 -47.99 15.53
CA ASN A 360 12.58 -48.47 16.65
C ASN A 360 12.14 -49.89 16.40
#